data_41db2d481af43f592580d671b6fa2dae
#
_entry.id   41db2d481af43f592580d671b6fa2dae
#
_cell.length_a   1.000
_cell.length_b   1.000
_cell.length_c   1.000
_cell.angle_alpha   90.00
_cell.angle_beta   90.00
_cell.angle_gamma   90.00
#
_symmetry.space_group_name_H-M   'P 1'
#
loop_
_entity.id
_entity.type
_entity.pdbx_description
1 polymer ?
#
loop_
_entity_poly.entity_id
_entity_poly.type
_entity_poly.pdbx_seq_one_letter_code
_entity_poly.pdbx_strand_id
1 'polypeptide(L)'
;LRVEDEDQADKAKHWGRPARNDNLFHTLARQRVGHLLRGAQSSLTSGFHYTIRDFRLMLSVTLPGDAQDMTRREEVMAQRESMASTLRSASLPNRVCDAADLINWCALFTNPDRISQTDAPDLHYDDGRELRDQIIDFDTIQDPTPSGLRLWKETGSDELEARFYSIKSFPERFALWQMGSLIGDLMQPALQYSAPFLLTMGVHVLDPNATKATVTANHVRATQNAKSKMADVMPD
;
A
#
# COMPACT_ATOMS: atom_id res chain seq x y z
N LEU A 1 -4.92 -6.06 8.83
CA LEU A 1 -5.18 -7.29 8.08
C LEU A 1 -4.43 -7.23 6.75
N ARG A 2 -3.62 -8.22 6.47
CA ARG A 2 -3.00 -8.42 5.16
C ARG A 2 -3.89 -9.37 4.36
N VAL A 3 -4.28 -8.96 3.17
CA VAL A 3 -4.90 -9.86 2.20
C VAL A 3 -3.76 -10.62 1.52
N GLU A 4 -3.76 -11.94 1.69
CA GLU A 4 -2.77 -12.80 1.09
C GLU A 4 -3.17 -13.06 -0.36
N ASP A 5 -2.43 -12.45 -1.29
CA ASP A 5 -2.27 -13.00 -2.62
C ASP A 5 -1.06 -13.92 -2.60
N GLU A 6 -1.09 -15.02 -3.34
CA GLU A 6 0.09 -15.86 -3.49
C GLU A 6 1.21 -15.00 -4.08
N ASP A 7 2.25 -14.78 -3.30
CA ASP A 7 3.43 -14.03 -3.71
C ASP A 7 3.96 -14.57 -5.05
N GLN A 8 4.18 -13.67 -6.02
CA GLN A 8 4.73 -14.05 -7.32
C GLN A 8 6.12 -14.69 -7.18
N ALA A 9 6.90 -14.28 -6.16
CA ALA A 9 8.17 -14.90 -5.85
C ALA A 9 7.99 -16.33 -5.33
N ASP A 10 6.98 -16.60 -4.51
CA ASP A 10 6.67 -17.94 -4.03
C ASP A 10 6.09 -18.82 -5.16
N LYS A 11 5.29 -18.27 -6.05
CA LYS A 11 4.86 -18.94 -7.28
C LYS A 11 6.07 -19.31 -8.15
N ALA A 12 7.02 -18.38 -8.33
CA ALA A 12 8.23 -18.65 -9.07
C ALA A 12 9.09 -19.73 -8.41
N LYS A 13 9.25 -19.69 -7.08
CA LYS A 13 9.95 -20.74 -6.30
C LYS A 13 9.23 -22.10 -6.41
N HIS A 14 7.91 -22.09 -6.35
CA HIS A 14 7.09 -23.30 -6.50
C HIS A 14 7.27 -23.94 -7.88
N TRP A 15 7.29 -23.15 -8.94
CA TRP A 15 7.54 -23.63 -10.30
C TRP A 15 8.98 -24.07 -10.54
N GLY A 16 9.92 -23.62 -9.69
CA GLY A 16 11.31 -24.06 -9.70
C GLY A 16 11.55 -25.40 -9.00
N ARG A 17 10.54 -25.96 -8.31
CA ARG A 17 10.68 -27.27 -7.67
C ARG A 17 10.87 -28.35 -8.73
N PRO A 18 11.95 -29.17 -8.63
CA PRO A 18 12.27 -30.13 -9.65
C PRO A 18 11.22 -31.25 -9.70
N ALA A 19 10.70 -31.49 -10.87
CA ALA A 19 10.10 -32.79 -11.18
C ALA A 19 11.22 -33.80 -11.28
N ARG A 20 11.27 -34.78 -10.38
CA ARG A 20 12.11 -35.99 -10.36
C ARG A 20 13.32 -35.97 -11.30
N ASN A 21 14.52 -35.84 -10.77
CA ASN A 21 15.84 -36.23 -11.30
C ASN A 21 16.14 -36.04 -12.81
N ASP A 22 15.41 -35.17 -13.51
CA ASP A 22 15.64 -34.90 -14.91
C ASP A 22 16.33 -33.54 -15.07
N ASN A 23 17.58 -33.57 -15.54
CA ASN A 23 18.39 -32.36 -15.75
C ASN A 23 17.73 -31.32 -16.69
N LEU A 24 16.94 -31.79 -17.66
CA LEU A 24 16.25 -30.92 -18.61
C LEU A 24 15.17 -30.11 -17.90
N PHE A 25 14.31 -30.74 -17.11
CA PHE A 25 13.26 -30.05 -16.37
C PHE A 25 13.81 -29.14 -15.32
N HIS A 26 14.92 -29.47 -14.66
CA HIS A 26 15.64 -28.57 -13.76
C HIS A 26 16.15 -27.32 -14.48
N THR A 27 16.71 -27.49 -15.66
CA THR A 27 17.21 -26.36 -16.45
C THR A 27 16.07 -25.45 -16.90
N LEU A 28 14.98 -26.03 -17.39
CA LEU A 28 13.79 -25.28 -17.81
C LEU A 28 13.13 -24.54 -16.63
N ALA A 29 13.01 -25.21 -15.47
CA ALA A 29 12.48 -24.59 -14.26
C ALA A 29 13.33 -23.40 -13.83
N ARG A 30 14.66 -23.54 -13.81
CA ARG A 30 15.60 -22.46 -13.49
C ARG A 30 15.53 -21.30 -14.49
N GLN A 31 15.45 -21.59 -15.77
CA GLN A 31 15.28 -20.57 -16.81
C GLN A 31 13.97 -19.80 -16.64
N ARG A 32 12.88 -20.52 -16.31
CA ARG A 32 11.56 -19.93 -16.08
C ARG A 32 11.54 -19.01 -14.85
N VAL A 33 12.11 -19.46 -13.74
CA VAL A 33 12.28 -18.63 -12.54
C VAL A 33 13.10 -17.39 -12.86
N GLY A 34 14.25 -17.54 -13.51
CA GLY A 34 15.09 -16.41 -13.91
C GLY A 34 14.40 -15.46 -14.90
N HIS A 35 13.50 -15.96 -15.75
CA HIS A 35 12.69 -15.11 -16.63
C HIS A 35 11.67 -14.28 -15.83
N LEU A 36 10.97 -14.90 -14.89
CA LEU A 36 10.00 -14.20 -14.04
C LEU A 36 10.68 -13.16 -13.12
N LEU A 37 11.81 -13.49 -12.52
CA LEU A 37 12.58 -12.55 -11.71
C LEU A 37 13.07 -11.34 -12.51
N ARG A 38 13.51 -11.55 -13.76
CA ARG A 38 13.84 -10.44 -14.67
C ARG A 38 12.62 -9.59 -14.98
N GLY A 39 11.44 -10.18 -15.08
CA GLY A 39 10.19 -9.46 -15.29
C GLY A 39 9.80 -8.51 -14.16
N ALA A 40 10.32 -8.70 -12.95
CA ALA A 40 10.12 -7.78 -11.86
C ALA A 40 10.97 -6.49 -12.02
N GLN A 41 12.11 -6.59 -12.68
CA GLN A 41 13.06 -5.48 -12.85
C GLN A 41 12.96 -4.80 -14.22
N SER A 42 12.57 -5.55 -15.23
CA SER A 42 12.49 -5.06 -16.62
C SER A 42 11.30 -5.68 -17.34
N SER A 43 10.80 -5.00 -18.38
CA SER A 43 9.71 -5.54 -19.17
C SER A 43 10.11 -6.87 -19.84
N LEU A 44 9.23 -7.87 -19.75
CA LEU A 44 9.39 -9.16 -20.43
C LEU A 44 9.09 -9.08 -21.93
N THR A 45 8.46 -7.99 -22.38
CA THR A 45 8.06 -7.80 -23.78
C THR A 45 8.69 -6.53 -24.31
N SER A 46 9.37 -6.61 -25.44
CA SER A 46 9.96 -5.45 -26.11
C SER A 46 8.87 -4.48 -26.59
N GLY A 47 9.08 -3.18 -26.33
CA GLY A 47 8.14 -2.12 -26.73
C GLY A 47 7.03 -1.82 -25.72
N PHE A 48 6.94 -2.55 -24.62
CA PHE A 48 5.98 -2.29 -23.54
C PHE A 48 6.71 -2.17 -22.20
N HIS A 49 6.32 -1.19 -21.37
CA HIS A 49 6.81 -1.07 -20.00
C HIS A 49 5.98 -1.95 -19.04
N TYR A 50 6.02 -3.24 -19.27
CA TYR A 50 5.26 -4.21 -18.48
C TYR A 50 6.19 -4.96 -17.53
N THR A 51 6.09 -4.66 -16.23
CA THR A 51 6.82 -5.37 -15.18
C THR A 51 5.89 -6.24 -14.37
N ILE A 52 6.38 -7.39 -13.91
CA ILE A 52 5.67 -8.25 -12.96
C ILE A 52 5.68 -7.52 -11.61
N ARG A 53 4.51 -7.41 -10.98
CA ARG A 53 4.33 -6.74 -9.70
C ARG A 53 3.68 -7.65 -8.69
N ASP A 54 4.08 -7.46 -7.45
CA ASP A 54 3.43 -8.02 -6.28
C ASP A 54 2.64 -6.90 -5.59
N PHE A 55 1.33 -7.14 -5.37
CA PHE A 55 0.47 -6.20 -4.68
C PHE A 55 0.18 -6.74 -3.29
N ARG A 56 0.42 -5.91 -2.29
CA ARG A 56 0.10 -6.21 -0.89
C ARG A 56 -0.97 -5.25 -0.41
N LEU A 57 -2.08 -5.79 0.05
CA LEU A 57 -3.17 -5.00 0.62
C LEU A 57 -3.11 -5.08 2.14
N MET A 58 -2.93 -3.93 2.78
CA MET A 58 -2.97 -3.77 4.23
C MET A 58 -4.24 -3.03 4.62
N LEU A 59 -5.01 -3.60 5.53
CA LEU A 59 -6.20 -2.98 6.08
C LEU A 59 -5.98 -2.65 7.56
N SER A 60 -6.19 -1.40 7.95
CA SER A 60 -6.15 -0.97 9.34
C SER A 60 -7.47 -0.33 9.74
N VAL A 61 -7.86 -0.53 10.99
CA VAL A 61 -9.02 0.11 11.61
C VAL A 61 -8.54 0.86 12.84
N THR A 62 -8.91 2.12 12.93
CA THR A 62 -8.64 2.95 14.09
C THR A 62 -9.96 3.26 14.79
N LEU A 63 -10.04 2.94 16.07
CA LEU A 63 -11.14 3.32 16.93
C LEU A 63 -10.66 4.38 17.92
N PRO A 64 -11.45 5.42 18.20
CA PRO A 64 -11.11 6.40 19.21
C PRO A 64 -11.20 5.79 20.62
N GLY A 65 -10.28 6.13 21.49
CA GLY A 65 -10.28 5.64 22.87
C GLY A 65 -8.88 5.53 23.46
N ASP A 66 -8.83 5.14 24.73
CA ASP A 66 -7.59 4.86 25.42
C ASP A 66 -7.17 3.39 25.16
N ALA A 67 -5.91 3.21 24.75
CA ALA A 67 -5.33 1.87 24.54
C ALA A 67 -5.19 1.05 25.84
N GLN A 68 -5.26 1.70 26.99
CA GLN A 68 -5.25 1.06 28.32
C GLN A 68 -6.63 0.53 28.73
N ASP A 69 -7.72 1.01 28.11
CA ASP A 69 -9.08 0.58 28.41
C ASP A 69 -9.33 -0.82 27.83
N MET A 70 -9.57 -1.78 28.73
CA MET A 70 -9.82 -3.17 28.37
C MET A 70 -11.07 -3.33 27.49
N THR A 71 -12.12 -2.55 27.74
CA THR A 71 -13.36 -2.59 26.95
C THR A 71 -13.10 -2.15 25.52
N ARG A 72 -12.29 -1.11 25.34
CA ARG A 72 -11.87 -0.63 24.01
C ARG A 72 -11.00 -1.66 23.28
N ARG A 73 -10.12 -2.34 24.00
CA ARG A 73 -9.32 -3.42 23.42
C ARG A 73 -10.20 -4.56 22.91
N GLU A 74 -11.23 -4.95 23.67
CA GLU A 74 -12.19 -5.98 23.25
C GLU A 74 -12.99 -5.54 22.03
N GLU A 75 -13.43 -4.28 21.96
CA GLU A 75 -14.11 -3.72 20.79
C GLU A 75 -13.20 -3.77 19.54
N VAL A 76 -11.93 -3.35 19.64
CA VAL A 76 -10.97 -3.42 18.54
C VAL A 76 -10.77 -4.87 18.08
N MET A 77 -10.66 -5.82 19.01
CA MET A 77 -10.52 -7.23 18.68
C MET A 77 -11.79 -7.76 17.97
N ALA A 78 -12.96 -7.40 18.44
CA ALA A 78 -14.22 -7.79 17.81
C ALA A 78 -14.36 -7.22 16.38
N GLN A 79 -14.01 -5.96 16.18
CA GLN A 79 -14.01 -5.33 14.86
C GLN A 79 -13.01 -6.00 13.91
N ARG A 80 -11.81 -6.30 14.40
CA ARG A 80 -10.79 -7.03 13.64
C ARG A 80 -11.29 -8.39 13.15
N GLU A 81 -11.89 -9.18 14.04
CA GLU A 81 -12.44 -10.51 13.69
C GLU A 81 -13.61 -10.40 12.71
N SER A 82 -14.49 -9.42 12.92
CA SER A 82 -15.60 -9.13 12.00
C SER A 82 -15.08 -8.82 10.58
N MET A 83 -14.07 -7.94 10.46
CA MET A 83 -13.47 -7.63 9.18
C MET A 83 -12.78 -8.84 8.55
N ALA A 84 -12.01 -9.60 9.32
CA ALA A 84 -11.36 -10.81 8.84
C ALA A 84 -12.36 -11.84 8.32
N SER A 85 -13.47 -12.01 9.03
CA SER A 85 -14.57 -12.89 8.61
C SER A 85 -15.24 -12.40 7.33
N THR A 86 -15.48 -11.09 7.22
CA THR A 86 -16.08 -10.48 6.02
C THR A 86 -15.20 -10.69 4.79
N LEU A 87 -13.91 -10.46 4.92
CA LEU A 87 -12.95 -10.69 3.84
C LEU A 87 -12.90 -12.17 3.41
N ARG A 88 -12.88 -13.08 4.37
CA ARG A 88 -12.93 -14.53 4.07
C ARG A 88 -14.22 -14.92 3.35
N SER A 89 -15.36 -14.36 3.75
CA SER A 89 -16.64 -14.58 3.08
C SER A 89 -16.66 -14.06 1.64
N ALA A 90 -15.88 -13.01 1.38
CA ALA A 90 -15.67 -12.47 0.03
C ALA A 90 -14.59 -13.22 -0.77
N SER A 91 -14.14 -14.39 -0.30
CA SER A 91 -13.06 -15.19 -0.92
C SER A 91 -11.71 -14.44 -0.98
N LEU A 92 -11.48 -13.53 -0.03
CA LEU A 92 -10.21 -12.84 0.16
C LEU A 92 -9.48 -13.45 1.37
N PRO A 93 -8.56 -14.40 1.16
CA PRO A 93 -7.78 -14.96 2.24
C PRO A 93 -6.99 -13.85 2.94
N ASN A 94 -6.95 -13.90 4.26
CA ASN A 94 -6.32 -12.86 5.05
C ASN A 94 -5.78 -13.42 6.36
N ARG A 95 -4.79 -12.74 6.91
CA ARG A 95 -4.28 -12.99 8.25
C ARG A 95 -4.16 -11.69 9.06
N VAL A 96 -4.21 -11.83 10.35
CA VAL A 96 -3.94 -10.71 11.26
C VAL A 96 -2.45 -10.47 11.29
N CYS A 97 -2.05 -9.22 11.12
CA CYS A 97 -0.65 -8.80 11.26
C CYS A 97 -0.28 -8.70 12.74
N ASP A 98 0.90 -9.15 13.07
CA ASP A 98 1.53 -8.95 14.36
C ASP A 98 2.53 -7.77 14.34
N ALA A 99 3.27 -7.59 15.44
CA ALA A 99 4.26 -6.53 15.54
C ALA A 99 5.43 -6.73 14.56
N ALA A 100 5.85 -7.98 14.33
CA ALA A 100 6.91 -8.29 13.38
C ALA A 100 6.48 -7.95 11.94
N ASP A 101 5.23 -8.25 11.56
CA ASP A 101 4.67 -7.85 10.27
C ASP A 101 4.71 -6.33 10.07
N LEU A 102 4.36 -5.57 11.13
CA LEU A 102 4.35 -4.12 11.08
C LEU A 102 5.75 -3.54 10.87
N ILE A 103 6.75 -4.00 11.64
CA ILE A 103 8.11 -3.51 11.49
C ILE A 103 8.70 -3.89 10.13
N ASN A 104 8.46 -5.09 9.63
CA ASN A 104 8.90 -5.51 8.30
C ASN A 104 8.26 -4.67 7.20
N TRP A 105 6.97 -4.37 7.34
CA TRP A 105 6.28 -3.51 6.38
C TRP A 105 6.79 -2.07 6.41
N CYS A 106 7.00 -1.49 7.59
CA CYS A 106 7.59 -0.16 7.72
C CYS A 106 9.03 -0.12 7.19
N ALA A 107 9.85 -1.12 7.51
CA ALA A 107 11.23 -1.20 7.06
C ALA A 107 11.37 -1.24 5.54
N LEU A 108 10.35 -1.75 4.84
CA LEU A 108 10.32 -1.77 3.38
C LEU A 108 10.37 -0.35 2.77
N PHE A 109 9.76 0.64 3.44
CA PHE A 109 9.69 2.03 2.96
C PHE A 109 10.79 2.93 3.52
N THR A 110 11.46 2.49 4.58
CA THR A 110 12.47 3.29 5.27
C THR A 110 13.90 2.93 4.89
N ASN A 111 14.10 1.81 4.17
CA ASN A 111 15.42 1.35 3.74
C ASN A 111 15.44 1.10 2.23
N PRO A 112 16.37 1.74 1.49
CA PRO A 112 16.39 1.71 0.02
C PRO A 112 16.65 0.31 -0.54
N ASP A 113 17.48 -0.48 0.11
CA ASP A 113 17.86 -1.82 -0.32
C ASP A 113 16.73 -2.86 -0.13
N ARG A 114 15.84 -2.68 0.85
CA ARG A 114 14.72 -3.61 1.10
C ARG A 114 13.64 -3.59 0.02
N ILE A 115 13.52 -2.50 -0.73
CA ILE A 115 12.58 -2.40 -1.85
C ILE A 115 13.08 -3.23 -3.04
N SER A 116 14.38 -3.26 -3.25
CA SER A 116 15.00 -3.95 -4.39
C SER A 116 15.35 -5.41 -4.11
N GLN A 117 15.45 -5.80 -2.83
CA GLN A 117 15.85 -7.15 -2.41
C GLN A 117 14.61 -8.01 -2.14
N THR A 118 14.38 -9.01 -2.98
CA THR A 118 13.35 -10.04 -2.78
C THR A 118 13.63 -10.98 -1.61
N ASP A 119 14.88 -11.06 -1.16
CA ASP A 119 15.35 -11.98 -0.12
C ASP A 119 15.88 -11.25 1.12
N ALA A 120 15.43 -10.01 1.37
CA ALA A 120 15.78 -9.32 2.62
C ALA A 120 15.29 -10.14 3.82
N PRO A 121 16.14 -10.38 4.83
CA PRO A 121 15.75 -11.17 6.00
C PRO A 121 14.62 -10.46 6.77
N ASP A 122 13.66 -11.25 7.25
CA ASP A 122 12.60 -10.73 8.09
C ASP A 122 13.18 -10.21 9.42
N LEU A 123 12.68 -9.04 9.83
CA LEU A 123 12.99 -8.45 11.11
C LEU A 123 12.17 -9.12 12.21
N HIS A 124 12.80 -9.35 13.34
CA HIS A 124 12.15 -9.84 14.55
C HIS A 124 11.84 -8.66 15.47
N TYR A 125 10.62 -8.62 15.97
CA TYR A 125 10.20 -7.58 16.90
C TYR A 125 10.81 -7.80 18.29
N ASP A 126 11.34 -6.73 18.88
CA ASP A 126 11.93 -6.71 20.21
C ASP A 126 11.24 -5.62 21.05
N ASP A 127 10.53 -6.03 22.09
CA ASP A 127 9.82 -5.12 23.01
C ASP A 127 10.76 -4.17 23.78
N GLY A 128 12.03 -4.52 23.92
CA GLY A 128 13.04 -3.73 24.64
C GLY A 128 13.64 -2.59 23.81
N ARG A 129 13.31 -2.48 22.52
CA ARG A 129 13.87 -1.48 21.61
C ARG A 129 12.80 -0.53 21.10
N GLU A 130 13.19 0.74 20.87
CA GLU A 130 12.29 1.70 20.23
C GLU A 130 11.94 1.25 18.80
N LEU A 131 10.70 1.49 18.39
CA LEU A 131 10.20 1.06 17.08
C LEU A 131 11.05 1.59 15.93
N ARG A 132 11.46 2.86 15.99
CA ARG A 132 12.30 3.49 14.95
C ARG A 132 13.63 2.76 14.75
N ASP A 133 14.21 2.25 15.85
CA ASP A 133 15.53 1.55 15.83
C ASP A 133 15.40 0.13 15.29
N GLN A 134 14.19 -0.34 15.05
CA GLN A 134 13.90 -1.65 14.46
C GLN A 134 13.49 -1.56 12.98
N ILE A 135 12.99 -0.40 12.54
CA ILE A 135 12.49 -0.21 11.17
C ILE A 135 13.49 0.50 10.26
N ILE A 136 14.47 1.19 10.82
CA ILE A 136 15.51 1.90 10.07
C ILE A 136 16.83 1.19 10.32
N ASP A 137 17.47 0.73 9.25
CA ASP A 137 18.80 0.12 9.35
C ASP A 137 19.83 1.18 9.75
N PHE A 138 20.82 0.75 10.53
CA PHE A 138 21.81 1.64 11.16
C PHE A 138 22.56 2.55 10.18
N ASP A 139 22.83 2.07 8.96
CA ASP A 139 23.57 2.78 7.91
C ASP A 139 22.65 3.52 6.93
N THR A 140 21.33 3.58 7.20
CA THR A 140 20.37 4.30 6.34
C THR A 140 20.32 5.78 6.72
N ILE A 141 20.59 6.64 5.74
CA ILE A 141 20.46 8.09 5.86
C ILE A 141 19.18 8.54 5.20
N GLN A 142 18.45 9.41 5.87
CA GLN A 142 17.17 9.97 5.40
C GLN A 142 17.28 11.49 5.31
N ASP A 143 17.06 12.04 4.11
CA ASP A 143 17.12 13.48 3.85
C ASP A 143 15.77 13.97 3.30
N PRO A 144 15.02 14.78 4.09
CA PRO A 144 13.79 15.37 3.61
C PRO A 144 14.04 16.37 2.47
N THR A 145 13.30 16.22 1.39
CA THR A 145 13.29 17.14 0.26
C THR A 145 11.96 17.89 0.16
N PRO A 146 11.85 19.01 -0.55
CA PRO A 146 10.58 19.74 -0.69
C PRO A 146 9.44 18.92 -1.29
N SER A 147 9.76 17.87 -2.05
CA SER A 147 8.76 17.01 -2.75
C SER A 147 8.70 15.59 -2.22
N GLY A 148 9.51 15.23 -1.22
CA GLY A 148 9.56 13.85 -0.76
C GLY A 148 10.68 13.56 0.23
N LEU A 149 11.27 12.40 0.08
CA LEU A 149 12.32 11.90 0.95
C LEU A 149 13.39 11.20 0.10
N ARG A 150 14.64 11.52 0.35
CA ARG A 150 15.78 10.80 -0.23
C ARG A 150 16.33 9.83 0.82
N LEU A 151 16.57 8.61 0.41
CA LEU A 151 17.07 7.53 1.24
C LEU A 151 18.30 6.93 0.58
N TRP A 152 19.38 6.74 1.34
CA TRP A 152 20.56 6.02 0.86
C TRP A 152 21.29 5.32 1.99
N LYS A 153 22.15 4.39 1.64
CA LYS A 153 23.05 3.71 2.58
C LYS A 153 24.40 4.43 2.62
N GLU A 154 24.95 4.59 3.81
CA GLU A 154 26.29 5.20 3.98
C GLU A 154 27.38 4.41 3.25
N THR A 155 27.25 3.08 3.24
CA THR A 155 28.23 2.17 2.65
C THR A 155 27.84 1.62 1.28
N GLY A 156 26.67 2.02 0.75
CA GLY A 156 26.08 1.49 -0.49
C GLY A 156 25.99 2.50 -1.61
N SER A 157 25.71 1.99 -2.81
CA SER A 157 25.44 2.80 -4.02
C SER A 157 23.95 3.03 -4.25
N ASP A 158 23.10 2.40 -3.45
CA ASP A 158 21.65 2.44 -3.67
C ASP A 158 21.07 3.72 -3.07
N GLU A 159 20.54 4.56 -3.94
CA GLU A 159 19.83 5.78 -3.60
C GLU A 159 18.39 5.64 -4.07
N LEU A 160 17.44 5.95 -3.19
CA LEU A 160 16.01 5.95 -3.47
C LEU A 160 15.45 7.35 -3.22
N GLU A 161 14.73 7.89 -4.18
CA GLU A 161 13.93 9.10 -4.00
C GLU A 161 12.45 8.72 -3.91
N ALA A 162 11.87 8.86 -2.72
CA ALA A 162 10.44 8.70 -2.49
C ALA A 162 9.74 10.04 -2.69
N ARG A 163 8.77 10.12 -3.61
CA ARG A 163 7.96 11.32 -3.87
C ARG A 163 6.55 11.11 -3.36
N PHE A 164 6.01 12.14 -2.72
CA PHE A 164 4.65 12.13 -2.18
C PHE A 164 3.71 12.91 -3.08
N TYR A 165 2.60 12.28 -3.44
CA TYR A 165 1.56 12.87 -4.25
C TYR A 165 0.23 12.81 -3.52
N SER A 166 -0.58 13.84 -3.62
CA SER A 166 -1.96 13.83 -3.17
C SER A 166 -2.89 14.08 -4.34
N ILE A 167 -4.07 13.47 -4.31
CA ILE A 167 -5.10 13.72 -5.32
C ILE A 167 -5.68 15.10 -5.08
N LYS A 168 -5.49 16.02 -6.02
CA LYS A 168 -5.95 17.40 -5.92
C LYS A 168 -7.47 17.53 -6.09
N SER A 169 -8.04 16.72 -6.97
CA SER A 169 -9.48 16.72 -7.24
C SER A 169 -9.95 15.32 -7.59
N PHE A 170 -11.09 14.95 -7.04
CA PHE A 170 -11.76 13.70 -7.39
C PHE A 170 -12.76 13.96 -8.50
N PRO A 171 -13.00 13.00 -9.40
CA PRO A 171 -14.11 13.08 -10.34
C PRO A 171 -15.43 13.09 -9.57
N GLU A 172 -16.46 13.75 -10.13
CA GLU A 172 -17.81 13.78 -9.51
C GLU A 172 -18.41 12.39 -9.28
N ARG A 173 -18.00 11.44 -10.11
CA ARG A 173 -18.38 10.03 -9.99
C ARG A 173 -17.15 9.17 -10.09
N PHE A 174 -16.95 8.34 -9.09
CA PHE A 174 -15.87 7.35 -9.05
C PHE A 174 -16.47 5.94 -9.02
N ALA A 175 -16.04 5.10 -9.92
CA ALA A 175 -16.44 3.72 -9.97
C ALA A 175 -15.24 2.80 -9.74
N LEU A 176 -15.46 1.62 -9.12
CA LEU A 176 -14.39 0.70 -8.77
C LEU A 176 -13.51 0.27 -9.95
N TRP A 177 -14.08 0.17 -11.16
CA TRP A 177 -13.30 -0.14 -12.38
C TRP A 177 -12.32 0.97 -12.78
N GLN A 178 -12.47 2.18 -12.26
CA GLN A 178 -11.52 3.28 -12.48
C GLN A 178 -10.26 3.15 -11.61
N MET A 179 -10.26 2.23 -10.63
CA MET A 179 -9.07 1.93 -9.83
C MET A 179 -7.88 1.48 -10.68
N GLY A 180 -8.14 0.76 -11.77
CA GLY A 180 -7.11 0.39 -12.73
C GLY A 180 -6.29 1.58 -13.24
N SER A 181 -6.93 2.73 -13.45
CA SER A 181 -6.25 3.97 -13.87
C SER A 181 -5.36 4.58 -12.78
N LEU A 182 -5.62 4.28 -11.51
CA LEU A 182 -4.81 4.77 -10.38
C LEU A 182 -3.64 3.86 -10.05
N ILE A 183 -3.86 2.55 -10.03
CA ILE A 183 -2.85 1.56 -9.62
C ILE A 183 -2.11 0.94 -10.80
N GLY A 184 -2.48 1.29 -12.02
CA GLY A 184 -1.98 0.70 -13.25
C GLY A 184 -2.88 -0.42 -13.76
N ASP A 185 -3.29 -0.30 -15.01
CA ASP A 185 -4.14 -1.29 -15.67
C ASP A 185 -3.25 -2.39 -16.28
N LEU A 186 -3.54 -3.64 -15.93
CA LEU A 186 -2.87 -4.81 -16.51
C LEU A 186 -3.06 -4.89 -18.04
N MET A 187 -4.18 -4.35 -18.54
CA MET A 187 -4.50 -4.35 -19.96
C MET A 187 -3.99 -3.11 -20.71
N GLN A 188 -3.54 -2.07 -19.97
CA GLN A 188 -3.00 -0.84 -20.52
C GLN A 188 -1.62 -0.52 -19.92
N PRO A 189 -0.56 -1.11 -20.47
CA PRO A 189 0.80 -0.97 -19.92
C PRO A 189 1.30 0.47 -19.79
N ALA A 190 0.77 1.38 -20.60
CA ALA A 190 1.13 2.81 -20.55
C ALA A 190 0.68 3.50 -19.24
N LEU A 191 -0.27 2.93 -18.51
CA LEU A 191 -0.75 3.44 -17.23
C LEU A 191 -0.07 2.80 -16.03
N GLN A 192 0.88 1.91 -16.24
CA GLN A 192 1.63 1.29 -15.15
C GLN A 192 2.72 2.22 -14.62
N TYR A 193 2.83 2.33 -13.31
CA TYR A 193 3.97 2.97 -12.69
C TYR A 193 5.22 2.11 -12.91
N SER A 194 6.31 2.73 -13.32
CA SER A 194 7.59 2.04 -13.53
C SER A 194 8.35 1.75 -12.22
N ALA A 195 8.01 2.45 -11.14
CA ALA A 195 8.62 2.32 -9.84
C ALA A 195 7.66 1.65 -8.82
N PRO A 196 8.18 1.06 -7.72
CA PRO A 196 7.36 0.67 -6.58
C PRO A 196 6.57 1.87 -6.05
N PHE A 197 5.34 1.63 -5.61
CA PHE A 197 4.50 2.68 -5.05
C PHE A 197 3.66 2.18 -3.89
N LEU A 198 3.29 3.09 -3.01
CA LEU A 198 2.31 2.89 -1.95
C LEU A 198 1.11 3.80 -2.22
N LEU A 199 -0.07 3.20 -2.33
CA LEU A 199 -1.34 3.93 -2.37
C LEU A 199 -2.02 3.82 -1.01
N THR A 200 -2.22 4.94 -0.35
CA THR A 200 -2.97 5.00 0.91
C THR A 200 -4.36 5.59 0.66
N MET A 201 -5.39 4.88 1.10
CA MET A 201 -6.76 5.35 1.07
C MET A 201 -7.33 5.30 2.48
N GLY A 202 -7.79 6.45 2.97
CA GLY A 202 -8.48 6.55 4.25
C GLY A 202 -9.99 6.70 4.05
N VAL A 203 -10.76 5.93 4.83
CA VAL A 203 -12.21 6.07 4.92
C VAL A 203 -12.55 6.43 6.36
N HIS A 204 -13.15 7.60 6.54
CA HIS A 204 -13.60 8.05 7.85
C HIS A 204 -15.11 7.91 7.95
N VAL A 205 -15.57 7.05 8.85
CA VAL A 205 -17.00 6.88 9.14
C VAL A 205 -17.41 7.96 10.15
N LEU A 206 -18.25 8.87 9.69
CA LEU A 206 -18.73 9.98 10.50
C LEU A 206 -20.02 9.61 11.24
N ASP A 207 -20.26 10.25 12.40
CA ASP A 207 -21.57 10.17 13.06
C ASP A 207 -22.66 10.73 12.13
N PRO A 208 -23.70 9.94 11.82
CA PRO A 208 -24.75 10.35 10.89
C PRO A 208 -25.46 11.65 11.29
N ASN A 209 -25.65 11.88 12.60
CA ASN A 209 -26.36 13.06 13.13
C ASN A 209 -25.47 14.31 13.03
N ALA A 210 -24.21 14.21 13.43
CA ALA A 210 -23.25 15.29 13.31
C ALA A 210 -23.00 15.65 11.83
N THR A 211 -22.89 14.63 10.97
CA THR A 211 -22.70 14.83 9.53
C THR A 211 -23.90 15.52 8.90
N LYS A 212 -25.14 15.10 9.21
CA LYS A 212 -26.35 15.71 8.71
C LYS A 212 -26.44 17.20 9.11
N ALA A 213 -26.12 17.53 10.36
CA ALA A 213 -26.08 18.90 10.85
C ALA A 213 -25.04 19.74 10.08
N THR A 214 -23.83 19.21 9.88
CA THR A 214 -22.75 19.89 9.14
C THR A 214 -23.11 20.10 7.67
N VAL A 215 -23.65 19.09 7.00
CA VAL A 215 -24.07 19.19 5.59
C VAL A 215 -25.19 20.22 5.45
N THR A 216 -26.18 20.22 6.36
CA THR A 216 -27.27 21.20 6.36
C THR A 216 -26.73 22.62 6.56
N ALA A 217 -25.84 22.82 7.53
CA ALA A 217 -25.22 24.13 7.78
C ALA A 217 -24.41 24.63 6.57
N ASN A 218 -23.64 23.75 5.93
CA ASN A 218 -22.88 24.10 4.73
C ASN A 218 -23.78 24.41 3.54
N HIS A 219 -24.89 23.68 3.36
CA HIS A 219 -25.87 23.97 2.33
C HIS A 219 -26.52 25.34 2.51
N VAL A 220 -26.92 25.68 3.76
CA VAL A 220 -27.45 27.00 4.09
C VAL A 220 -26.45 28.11 3.79
N ARG A 221 -25.17 27.94 4.19
CA ARG A 221 -24.11 28.91 3.89
C ARG A 221 -23.89 29.08 2.38
N ALA A 222 -23.84 27.99 1.64
CA ALA A 222 -23.67 28.04 0.19
C ALA A 222 -24.84 28.78 -0.49
N THR A 223 -26.06 28.53 -0.05
CA THR A 223 -27.27 29.19 -0.56
C THR A 223 -27.28 30.68 -0.24
N GLN A 224 -26.87 31.06 0.99
CA GLN A 224 -26.74 32.46 1.39
C GLN A 224 -25.68 33.19 0.57
N ASN A 225 -24.50 32.58 0.38
CA ASN A 225 -23.43 33.15 -0.43
C ASN A 225 -23.85 33.31 -1.91
N ALA A 226 -24.60 32.37 -2.46
CA ALA A 226 -25.12 32.47 -3.82
C ALA A 226 -26.13 33.63 -3.96
N LYS A 227 -27.01 33.82 -2.96
CA LYS A 227 -27.97 34.95 -2.94
C LYS A 227 -27.26 36.30 -2.79
N SER A 228 -26.24 36.38 -1.93
CA SER A 228 -25.42 37.59 -1.78
C SER A 228 -24.75 38.00 -3.09
N LYS A 229 -24.10 37.03 -3.77
CA LYS A 229 -23.48 37.28 -5.08
C LYS A 229 -24.48 37.69 -6.16
N MET A 230 -25.71 37.17 -6.14
CA MET A 230 -26.77 37.61 -7.08
C MET A 230 -27.23 39.05 -6.80
N ALA A 231 -27.30 39.45 -5.54
CA ALA A 231 -27.65 40.82 -5.17
C ALA A 231 -26.59 41.85 -5.61
N ASP A 232 -25.29 41.44 -5.59
CA ASP A 232 -24.21 42.31 -6.07
C ASP A 232 -24.11 42.45 -7.62
N VAL A 233 -24.82 41.62 -8.37
CA VAL A 233 -24.77 41.56 -9.84
C VAL A 233 -25.99 42.21 -10.49
N MET A 234 -27.04 42.54 -9.76
CA MET A 234 -28.18 43.31 -10.24
C MET A 234 -28.04 44.78 -9.81
N PRO A 235 -27.54 45.68 -10.67
CA PRO A 235 -27.74 47.10 -10.46
C PRO A 235 -29.21 47.46 -10.77
N ASP A 236 -29.81 48.34 -9.94
CA ASP A 236 -31.13 48.94 -10.12
C ASP A 236 -31.31 49.59 -11.50
#